data_e3088f026fcdc19ba24bd6bfc8eaed07
#
_entry.id   e3088f026fcdc19ba24bd6bfc8eaed07
#
_cell.length_a   1.000
_cell.length_b   1.000
_cell.length_c   1.000
_cell.angle_alpha   90.00
_cell.angle_beta   90.00
_cell.angle_gamma   90.00
#
_symmetry.space_group_name_H-M   'P 1'
#
loop_
_entity.id
_entity.type
_entity.pdbx_description
1 polymer ?
#
loop_
_entity_poly.entity_id
_entity_poly.type
_entity_poly.pdbx_seq_one_letter_code
_entity_poly.pdbx_strand_id
1 'polypeptide(L)'
;MTVTRSKYAGVLSILRYNWHFYAASLCALAGIGALLWFRLLPRAGEAVLIGAATLTAFWSLSSLLVSYYIYDYRGVTRWNWIPRILSFPPQQWLNIHAGLDESTLILTQFFPNTRYLVVDI
;
A
#
# COMPACT_ATOMS: atom_id res chain seq x y z
N MET A 1 5.57 -25.69 1.64
CA MET A 1 5.08 -25.00 0.42
C MET A 1 5.51 -23.54 0.51
N THR A 2 6.46 -23.10 -0.30
CA THR A 2 6.86 -21.68 -0.38
C THR A 2 5.81 -20.97 -1.21
N VAL A 3 4.96 -20.17 -0.58
CA VAL A 3 4.07 -19.28 -1.31
C VAL A 3 4.95 -18.27 -2.03
N THR A 4 5.03 -18.40 -3.34
CA THR A 4 5.70 -17.44 -4.22
C THR A 4 4.86 -16.15 -4.24
N ARG A 5 5.10 -15.28 -3.28
CA ARG A 5 4.51 -13.94 -3.28
C ARG A 5 5.11 -13.17 -4.46
N SER A 6 4.26 -12.57 -5.30
CA SER A 6 4.72 -11.71 -6.39
C SER A 6 5.66 -10.63 -5.86
N LYS A 7 6.69 -10.29 -6.65
CA LYS A 7 7.69 -9.26 -6.30
C LYS A 7 7.10 -7.88 -5.98
N TYR A 8 5.88 -7.63 -6.42
CA TYR A 8 5.15 -6.36 -6.26
C TYR A 8 3.83 -6.52 -5.50
N ALA A 9 3.67 -7.61 -4.75
CA ALA A 9 2.41 -7.90 -4.06
C ALA A 9 2.06 -6.84 -3.01
N GLY A 10 3.05 -6.28 -2.32
CA GLY A 10 2.85 -5.26 -1.32
C GLY A 10 2.35 -3.95 -1.92
N VAL A 11 3.04 -3.43 -2.94
CA VAL A 11 2.64 -2.20 -3.64
C VAL A 11 1.27 -2.35 -4.29
N LEU A 12 0.97 -3.54 -4.86
CA LEU A 12 -0.35 -3.80 -5.46
C LEU A 12 -1.47 -3.83 -4.43
N SER A 13 -1.21 -4.36 -3.23
CA SER A 13 -2.18 -4.33 -2.13
C SER A 13 -2.50 -2.90 -1.71
N ILE A 14 -1.48 -2.05 -1.55
CA ILE A 14 -1.67 -0.63 -1.21
C ILE A 14 -2.42 0.11 -2.32
N LEU A 15 -2.06 -0.13 -3.59
CA LEU A 15 -2.74 0.47 -4.73
C LEU A 15 -4.22 0.05 -4.77
N ARG A 16 -4.52 -1.22 -4.53
CA ARG A 16 -5.89 -1.74 -4.50
C ARG A 16 -6.71 -1.18 -3.33
N TYR A 17 -6.10 -1.07 -2.16
CA TYR A 17 -6.77 -0.53 -0.98
C TYR A 17 -7.05 0.98 -1.11
N ASN A 18 -6.08 1.73 -1.64
CA ASN A 18 -6.15 3.18 -1.80
C ASN A 18 -6.45 3.63 -3.25
N TRP A 19 -7.03 2.77 -4.08
CA TRP A 19 -7.21 3.03 -5.51
C TRP A 19 -7.92 4.36 -5.81
N HIS A 20 -8.88 4.75 -4.98
CA HIS A 20 -9.65 5.98 -5.13
C HIS A 20 -8.79 7.24 -5.00
N PHE A 21 -7.77 7.23 -4.14
CA PHE A 21 -6.81 8.35 -4.04
C PHE A 21 -5.94 8.46 -5.28
N TYR A 22 -5.47 7.33 -5.81
CA TYR A 22 -4.67 7.33 -7.04
C TYR A 22 -5.51 7.69 -8.27
N ALA A 23 -6.74 7.22 -8.35
CA ALA A 23 -7.69 7.60 -9.39
C ALA A 23 -7.99 9.11 -9.34
N ALA A 24 -8.27 9.67 -8.15
CA ALA A 24 -8.49 11.09 -7.97
C ALA A 24 -7.25 11.92 -8.39
N SER A 25 -6.05 11.49 -8.00
CA SER A 25 -4.79 12.13 -8.41
C SER A 25 -4.60 12.11 -9.93
N LEU A 26 -4.93 11.00 -10.57
CA LEU A 26 -4.84 10.87 -12.02
C LEU A 26 -5.83 11.78 -12.74
N CYS A 27 -7.08 11.82 -12.26
CA CYS A 27 -8.11 12.72 -12.78
C CYS A 27 -7.72 14.21 -12.61
N ALA A 28 -7.16 14.56 -11.44
CA ALA A 28 -6.67 15.91 -11.19
C ALA A 28 -5.54 16.30 -12.14
N LEU A 29 -4.53 15.41 -12.33
CA LEU A 29 -3.44 15.64 -13.26
C LEU A 29 -3.92 15.76 -14.71
N ALA A 30 -4.86 14.91 -15.13
CA ALA A 30 -5.46 14.99 -16.46
C ALA A 30 -6.24 16.30 -16.66
N GLY A 31 -7.03 16.72 -15.67
CA GLY A 31 -7.76 17.99 -15.69
C GLY A 31 -6.82 19.20 -15.75
N ILE A 32 -5.77 19.21 -14.93
CA ILE A 32 -4.74 20.27 -14.96
C ILE A 32 -4.07 20.29 -16.35
N GLY A 33 -3.68 19.12 -16.86
CA GLY A 33 -3.08 19.00 -18.19
C GLY A 33 -3.96 19.56 -19.30
N ALA A 34 -5.27 19.29 -19.25
CA ALA A 34 -6.23 19.85 -20.20
C ALA A 34 -6.33 21.38 -20.09
N LEU A 35 -6.43 21.92 -18.87
CA LEU A 35 -6.49 23.38 -18.65
C LEU A 35 -5.24 24.09 -19.18
N LEU A 36 -4.06 23.52 -18.97
CA LEU A 36 -2.80 24.05 -19.47
C LEU A 36 -2.71 23.92 -21.01
N TRP A 37 -3.16 22.80 -21.58
CA TRP A 37 -3.16 22.58 -23.02
C TRP A 37 -4.01 23.61 -23.76
N PHE A 38 -5.21 23.90 -23.28
CA PHE A 38 -6.11 24.86 -23.87
C PHE A 38 -5.81 26.32 -23.50
N ARG A 39 -4.80 26.56 -22.65
CA ARG A 39 -4.39 27.90 -22.16
C ARG A 39 -5.57 28.75 -21.66
N LEU A 40 -6.45 28.12 -20.88
CA LEU A 40 -7.67 28.76 -20.39
C LEU A 40 -7.44 29.75 -19.25
N LEU A 41 -6.20 29.89 -18.77
CA LEU A 41 -5.86 30.71 -17.62
C LEU A 41 -4.75 31.71 -17.93
N PRO A 42 -4.69 32.83 -17.19
CA PRO A 42 -3.55 33.75 -17.26
C PRO A 42 -2.29 33.09 -16.73
N ARG A 43 -1.09 33.60 -17.11
CA ARG A 43 0.21 33.04 -16.75
C ARG A 43 0.40 32.75 -15.27
N ALA A 44 -0.14 33.61 -14.39
CA ALA A 44 -0.08 33.37 -12.94
C ALA A 44 -0.89 32.12 -12.55
N GLY A 45 -2.04 31.89 -13.14
CA GLY A 45 -2.87 30.69 -12.94
C GLY A 45 -2.19 29.42 -13.47
N GLU A 46 -1.53 29.51 -14.63
CA GLU A 46 -0.75 28.38 -15.17
C GLU A 46 0.37 27.96 -14.21
N ALA A 47 1.12 28.93 -13.63
CA ALA A 47 2.17 28.64 -12.66
C ALA A 47 1.64 27.91 -11.41
N VAL A 48 0.50 28.34 -10.88
CA VAL A 48 -0.16 27.67 -9.75
C VAL A 48 -0.56 26.24 -10.11
N LEU A 49 -1.15 26.01 -11.30
CA LEU A 49 -1.53 24.69 -11.76
C LEU A 49 -0.32 23.76 -11.94
N ILE A 50 0.79 24.27 -12.48
CA ILE A 50 2.03 23.49 -12.61
C ILE A 50 2.54 23.10 -11.23
N GLY A 51 2.53 24.01 -10.27
CA GLY A 51 2.91 23.71 -8.88
C GLY A 51 2.01 22.64 -8.26
N ALA A 52 0.69 22.74 -8.42
CA ALA A 52 -0.26 21.76 -7.93
C ALA A 52 -0.06 20.38 -8.59
N ALA A 53 0.15 20.33 -9.91
CA ALA A 53 0.43 19.09 -10.63
C ALA A 53 1.73 18.44 -10.15
N THR A 54 2.79 19.24 -9.98
CA THR A 54 4.09 18.75 -9.48
C THR A 54 3.95 18.17 -8.08
N LEU A 55 3.24 18.83 -7.17
CA LEU A 55 3.01 18.36 -5.82
C LEU A 55 2.19 17.07 -5.78
N THR A 56 1.14 17.01 -6.59
CA THR A 56 0.27 15.81 -6.71
C THR A 56 1.05 14.61 -7.25
N ALA A 57 1.84 14.81 -8.31
CA ALA A 57 2.69 13.77 -8.87
C ALA A 57 3.77 13.30 -7.88
N PHE A 58 4.45 14.25 -7.24
CA PHE A 58 5.46 13.94 -6.22
C PHE A 58 4.88 13.11 -5.08
N TRP A 59 3.72 13.52 -4.55
CA TRP A 59 3.07 12.79 -3.44
C TRP A 59 2.67 11.38 -3.83
N SER A 60 2.03 11.23 -4.99
CA SER A 60 1.59 9.92 -5.50
C SER A 60 2.75 8.97 -5.76
N LEU A 61 3.80 9.45 -6.43
CA LEU A 61 5.00 8.65 -6.71
C LEU A 61 5.76 8.30 -5.43
N SER A 62 5.93 9.24 -4.51
CA SER A 62 6.58 8.99 -3.22
C SER A 62 5.83 7.94 -2.41
N SER A 63 4.49 7.99 -2.38
CA SER A 63 3.66 6.98 -1.72
C SER A 63 3.90 5.58 -2.29
N LEU A 64 3.95 5.43 -3.62
CA LEU A 64 4.21 4.14 -4.27
C LEU A 64 5.64 3.65 -4.03
N LEU A 65 6.63 4.53 -4.12
CA LEU A 65 8.04 4.19 -3.88
C LEU A 65 8.28 3.75 -2.43
N VAL A 66 7.73 4.48 -1.46
CA VAL A 66 7.84 4.14 -0.04
C VAL A 66 7.13 2.82 0.24
N SER A 67 5.94 2.61 -0.33
CA SER A 67 5.21 1.35 -0.20
C SER A 67 6.00 0.18 -0.77
N TYR A 68 6.57 0.32 -1.96
CA TYR A 68 7.45 -0.69 -2.55
C TYR A 68 8.66 -0.98 -1.65
N TYR A 69 9.32 0.06 -1.17
CA TYR A 69 10.51 -0.09 -0.32
C TYR A 69 10.19 -0.84 0.98
N ILE A 70 9.11 -0.46 1.66
CA ILE A 70 8.73 -1.06 2.96
C ILE A 70 8.21 -2.48 2.77
N TYR A 71 7.23 -2.68 1.90
CA TYR A 71 6.48 -3.93 1.82
C TYR A 71 7.16 -4.99 0.94
N ASP A 72 7.74 -4.59 -0.18
CA ASP A 72 8.30 -5.54 -1.14
C ASP A 72 9.82 -5.69 -0.99
N TYR A 73 10.56 -4.59 -0.90
CA TYR A 73 12.02 -4.64 -0.81
C TYR A 73 12.48 -5.05 0.59
N ARG A 74 12.08 -4.35 1.63
CA ARG A 74 12.44 -4.68 3.03
C ARG A 74 11.66 -5.88 3.57
N GLY A 75 10.53 -6.22 2.97
CA GLY A 75 9.72 -7.37 3.33
C GLY A 75 9.23 -7.34 4.77
N VAL A 76 8.85 -6.17 5.27
CA VAL A 76 8.37 -5.98 6.65
C VAL A 76 7.21 -6.92 6.98
N THR A 77 6.38 -7.23 5.98
CA THR A 77 5.26 -8.16 6.12
C THR A 77 5.63 -9.64 5.99
N ARG A 78 6.91 -9.99 5.86
CA ARG A 78 7.30 -11.41 5.71
C ARG A 78 7.21 -12.22 7.00
N TRP A 79 7.18 -11.56 8.15
CA TRP A 79 6.92 -12.13 9.48
C TRP A 79 7.73 -13.40 9.85
N ASN A 80 8.75 -13.75 9.03
CA ASN A 80 9.58 -14.95 9.19
C ASN A 80 10.35 -14.99 10.53
N TRP A 81 10.38 -13.87 11.23
CA TRP A 81 11.01 -13.76 12.54
C TRP A 81 10.11 -14.30 13.67
N ILE A 82 8.77 -14.32 13.50
CA ILE A 82 7.84 -14.79 14.54
C ILE A 82 8.14 -16.22 14.98
N PRO A 83 8.22 -17.22 14.09
CA PRO A 83 8.54 -18.57 14.52
C PRO A 83 9.93 -18.72 15.17
N ARG A 84 10.85 -17.77 14.92
CA ARG A 84 12.21 -17.82 15.46
C ARG A 84 12.30 -17.33 16.90
N ILE A 85 11.40 -16.44 17.33
CA ILE A 85 11.38 -15.90 18.70
C ILE A 85 10.43 -16.67 19.63
N LEU A 86 9.51 -17.43 19.07
CA LEU A 86 8.62 -18.28 19.84
C LEU A 86 9.35 -19.56 20.23
N SER A 87 9.51 -19.79 21.51
CA SER A 87 10.10 -21.04 22.04
C SER A 87 9.22 -22.26 21.77
N PHE A 88 7.91 -22.06 21.63
CA PHE A 88 6.91 -23.10 21.33
C PHE A 88 5.89 -22.58 20.33
N PRO A 89 5.35 -23.45 19.44
CA PRO A 89 4.23 -23.05 18.60
C PRO A 89 3.02 -22.66 19.46
N PRO A 90 2.34 -21.54 19.14
CA PRO A 90 1.19 -21.11 19.92
C PRO A 90 0.04 -22.12 19.78
N GLN A 91 -0.71 -22.39 20.83
CA GLN A 91 -1.93 -23.20 20.76
C GLN A 91 -3.11 -22.40 20.18
N GLN A 92 -3.08 -21.10 20.41
CA GLN A 92 -4.06 -20.16 19.86
C GLN A 92 -3.43 -18.78 19.70
N TRP A 93 -3.96 -17.99 18.76
CA TRP A 93 -3.53 -16.62 18.53
C TRP A 93 -4.71 -15.73 18.12
N LEU A 94 -4.56 -14.45 18.38
CA LEU A 94 -5.52 -13.40 18.06
C LEU A 94 -4.86 -12.42 17.09
N ASN A 95 -5.52 -12.13 15.98
CA ASN A 95 -5.15 -11.05 15.07
C ASN A 95 -6.18 -9.93 15.16
N ILE A 96 -5.73 -8.75 15.55
CA ILE A 96 -6.55 -7.54 15.56
C ILE A 96 -5.99 -6.61 14.48
N HIS A 97 -6.81 -6.24 13.51
CA HIS A 97 -6.41 -5.34 12.43
C HIS A 97 -7.50 -4.30 12.14
N ALA A 98 -7.12 -3.23 11.45
CA ALA A 98 -8.03 -2.20 10.96
C ALA A 98 -7.92 -2.18 9.42
N GLY A 99 -8.97 -2.63 8.74
CA GLY A 99 -9.06 -2.65 7.29
C GLY A 99 -8.29 -3.79 6.63
N LEU A 100 -7.12 -3.54 6.03
CA LEU A 100 -6.40 -4.55 5.27
C LEU A 100 -5.72 -5.60 6.16
N ASP A 101 -6.22 -6.85 6.12
CA ASP A 101 -5.58 -7.97 6.81
C ASP A 101 -4.46 -8.59 5.96
N GLU A 102 -3.23 -8.25 6.28
CA GLU A 102 -2.03 -8.80 5.63
C GLU A 102 -1.39 -9.96 6.40
N SER A 103 -1.78 -10.15 7.66
CA SER A 103 -1.11 -11.02 8.60
C SER A 103 -1.76 -12.39 8.78
N THR A 104 -3.08 -12.48 8.75
CA THR A 104 -3.80 -13.74 9.01
C THR A 104 -3.37 -14.86 8.09
N LEU A 105 -3.29 -14.60 6.78
CA LEU A 105 -2.87 -15.63 5.81
C LEU A 105 -1.45 -16.13 6.09
N ILE A 106 -0.57 -15.26 6.50
CA ILE A 106 0.83 -15.60 6.79
C ILE A 106 0.93 -16.39 8.09
N LEU A 107 0.23 -15.94 9.14
CA LEU A 107 0.20 -16.61 10.44
C LEU A 107 -0.41 -18.01 10.36
N THR A 108 -1.47 -18.20 9.58
CA THR A 108 -2.06 -19.53 9.37
C THR A 108 -1.10 -20.48 8.63
N GLN A 109 -0.20 -19.98 7.80
CA GLN A 109 0.83 -20.81 7.17
C GLN A 109 1.95 -21.21 8.15
N PHE A 110 2.32 -20.31 9.07
CA PHE A 110 3.31 -20.65 10.10
C PHE A 110 2.74 -21.58 11.17
N PHE A 111 1.45 -21.46 11.46
CA PHE A 111 0.77 -22.20 12.53
C PHE A 111 -0.51 -22.87 12.04
N PRO A 112 -0.42 -23.88 11.12
CA PRO A 112 -1.58 -24.43 10.42
C PRO A 112 -2.57 -25.18 11.32
N ASN A 113 -2.12 -25.67 12.49
CA ASN A 113 -2.94 -26.47 13.41
C ASN A 113 -3.35 -25.70 14.66
N THR A 114 -3.35 -24.38 14.62
CA THR A 114 -3.69 -23.53 15.77
C THR A 114 -5.09 -22.96 15.65
N ARG A 115 -5.75 -22.76 16.77
CA ARG A 115 -7.00 -21.99 16.81
C ARG A 115 -6.67 -20.50 16.71
N TYR A 116 -7.46 -19.77 15.94
CA TYR A 116 -7.27 -18.32 15.83
C TYR A 116 -8.59 -17.57 15.76
N LEU A 117 -8.52 -16.31 16.18
CA LEU A 117 -9.59 -15.34 16.09
C LEU A 117 -9.06 -14.11 15.33
N VAL A 118 -9.85 -13.61 14.39
CA VAL A 118 -9.56 -12.38 13.66
C VAL A 118 -10.61 -11.35 14.04
N VAL A 119 -10.16 -10.16 14.43
CA VAL A 119 -11.02 -9.03 14.80
C VAL A 119 -10.65 -7.85 13.91
N ASP A 120 -11.64 -7.36 13.15
CA ASP A 120 -11.54 -6.11 12.38
C ASP A 120 -12.18 -4.98 13.19
N ILE A 121 -11.47 -3.85 13.37
CA ILE A 121 -11.87 -2.70 14.19
C ILE A 121 -11.93 -1.41 13.36
#